data_54e1ca9a2f4d8d1807bed074aed1248b
#
_entry.id   54e1ca9a2f4d8d1807bed074aed1248b
#
_cell.length_a   1.000
_cell.length_b   1.000
_cell.length_c   1.000
_cell.angle_alpha   90.00
_cell.angle_beta   90.00
_cell.angle_gamma   90.00
#
_symmetry.space_group_name_H-M   'P 1'
#
loop_
_entity.id
_entity.type
_entity.pdbx_description
1 polymer ?
#
loop_
_entity_poly.entity_id
_entity_poly.type
_entity_poly.pdbx_seq_one_letter_code
_entity_poly.pdbx_strand_id
1 'polypeptide(L)'
;RDSYWKHGSVCENYDGIQAAVLAIGGWGDAYKNAVSHLVTNIKAPVKGVVGPWVHKYPHFAVPEPKIGFLQEALRWWGRWLKDLETGVEEDPKYTVYLMDGVRPQSWYAERPGVWVNEGNWPDGPTISTFSLTENSKLTEFNKTKDLNHIVCSPQDCGLDGGEYCAIWLGPEMPG
;
A
#
# COMPACT_ATOMS: atom_id res chain seq x y z
N ARG A 1 7.50 -7.87 -19.76
CA ARG A 1 6.60 -8.76 -19.03
C ARG A 1 5.92 -9.66 -20.03
N ASP A 2 6.33 -10.94 -20.09
CA ASP A 2 5.83 -11.94 -21.01
C ASP A 2 4.62 -12.72 -20.47
N SER A 3 4.13 -13.71 -21.22
CA SER A 3 2.95 -14.48 -20.85
C SER A 3 3.09 -15.26 -19.54
N TYR A 4 4.29 -15.67 -19.17
CA TYR A 4 4.56 -16.37 -17.91
C TYR A 4 4.26 -15.49 -16.70
N TRP A 5 4.78 -14.27 -16.70
CA TRP A 5 4.55 -13.31 -15.63
C TRP A 5 3.08 -12.81 -15.56
N LYS A 6 2.45 -12.71 -16.73
CA LYS A 6 1.03 -12.35 -16.82
C LYS A 6 0.14 -13.44 -16.22
N HIS A 7 0.43 -14.70 -16.54
CA HIS A 7 -0.29 -15.85 -15.99
C HIS A 7 -0.22 -15.90 -14.46
N GLY A 8 0.92 -15.58 -13.87
CA GLY A 8 1.13 -15.55 -12.42
C GLY A 8 0.58 -14.30 -11.70
N SER A 9 -0.16 -13.42 -12.39
CA SER A 9 -0.62 -12.14 -11.84
C SER A 9 -2.10 -11.90 -12.12
N VAL A 10 -2.84 -11.44 -11.12
CA VAL A 10 -4.25 -11.06 -11.25
C VAL A 10 -4.45 -9.73 -11.97
N CYS A 11 -3.38 -8.95 -12.20
CA CYS A 11 -3.47 -7.59 -12.73
C CYS A 11 -4.09 -7.49 -14.13
N GLU A 12 -4.20 -8.57 -14.87
CA GLU A 12 -4.84 -8.61 -16.19
C GLU A 12 -6.28 -9.10 -16.14
N ASN A 13 -6.72 -9.68 -15.02
CA ASN A 13 -8.08 -10.19 -14.86
C ASN A 13 -8.54 -10.17 -13.41
N TYR A 14 -8.78 -8.99 -12.86
CA TYR A 14 -9.37 -8.86 -11.52
C TYR A 14 -10.82 -9.38 -11.47
N ASP A 15 -11.55 -9.34 -12.59
CA ASP A 15 -12.93 -9.83 -12.67
C ASP A 15 -13.04 -11.35 -12.47
N GLY A 16 -11.94 -12.08 -12.64
CA GLY A 16 -11.89 -13.51 -12.33
C GLY A 16 -11.95 -13.81 -10.83
N ILE A 17 -11.76 -12.84 -9.96
CA ILE A 17 -11.84 -13.00 -8.51
C ILE A 17 -13.29 -12.81 -8.09
N GLN A 18 -13.95 -13.94 -7.76
CA GLN A 18 -15.36 -13.98 -7.34
C GLN A 18 -15.51 -14.08 -5.81
N ALA A 19 -14.48 -14.53 -5.12
CA ALA A 19 -14.47 -14.66 -3.66
C ALA A 19 -14.35 -13.31 -2.98
N ALA A 20 -14.88 -13.18 -1.77
CA ALA A 20 -14.65 -12.03 -0.91
C ALA A 20 -13.19 -11.96 -0.47
N VAL A 21 -12.57 -10.77 -0.55
CA VAL A 21 -11.14 -10.56 -0.33
C VAL A 21 -10.89 -9.61 0.84
N LEU A 22 -10.16 -10.09 1.85
CA LEU A 22 -9.57 -9.26 2.90
C LEU A 22 -8.08 -9.10 2.59
N ALA A 23 -7.67 -7.91 2.16
CA ALA A 23 -6.30 -7.59 1.80
C ALA A 23 -5.64 -6.73 2.90
N ILE A 24 -4.57 -7.23 3.50
CA ILE A 24 -3.88 -6.54 4.59
C ILE A 24 -2.40 -6.44 4.26
N GLY A 25 -1.82 -5.26 4.46
CA GLY A 25 -0.41 -4.99 4.22
C GLY A 25 0.14 -3.89 5.11
N GLY A 26 1.41 -3.61 4.97
CA GLY A 26 2.10 -2.57 5.71
C GLY A 26 2.89 -1.63 4.80
N TRP A 27 3.09 -0.40 5.23
CA TRP A 27 3.89 0.58 4.46
C TRP A 27 5.36 0.18 4.34
N GLY A 28 5.89 -0.56 5.32
CA GLY A 28 7.23 -1.13 5.30
C GLY A 28 7.32 -2.48 4.55
N ASP A 29 6.30 -2.86 3.80
CA ASP A 29 6.24 -4.11 3.03
C ASP A 29 6.61 -3.87 1.55
N ALA A 30 7.35 -4.80 0.95
CA ALA A 30 7.64 -4.76 -0.49
C ALA A 30 6.36 -4.84 -1.35
N TYR A 31 5.30 -5.44 -0.83
CA TYR A 31 4.02 -5.63 -1.53
C TYR A 31 2.95 -4.59 -1.16
N LYS A 32 3.33 -3.48 -0.51
CA LYS A 32 2.40 -2.43 -0.05
C LYS A 32 1.38 -1.96 -1.10
N ASN A 33 1.78 -1.89 -2.37
CA ASN A 33 0.91 -1.47 -3.47
C ASN A 33 -0.15 -2.52 -3.86
N ALA A 34 0.04 -3.78 -3.48
CA ALA A 34 -0.90 -4.84 -3.84
C ALA A 34 -2.27 -4.62 -3.20
N VAL A 35 -2.32 -4.14 -1.96
CA VAL A 35 -3.58 -3.89 -1.24
C VAL A 35 -4.43 -2.84 -1.98
N SER A 36 -3.85 -1.69 -2.31
CA SER A 36 -4.57 -0.64 -3.04
C SER A 36 -5.02 -1.10 -4.43
N HIS A 37 -4.21 -1.87 -5.14
CA HIS A 37 -4.58 -2.42 -6.44
C HIS A 37 -5.75 -3.41 -6.34
N LEU A 38 -5.76 -4.29 -5.33
CA LEU A 38 -6.87 -5.22 -5.11
C LEU A 38 -8.16 -4.47 -4.77
N VAL A 39 -8.10 -3.54 -3.82
CA VAL A 39 -9.27 -2.73 -3.42
C VAL A 39 -9.81 -1.90 -4.57
N THR A 40 -8.95 -1.37 -5.44
CA THR A 40 -9.36 -0.56 -6.59
C THR A 40 -10.07 -1.39 -7.66
N ASN A 41 -9.59 -2.59 -7.95
CA ASN A 41 -9.96 -3.31 -9.17
C ASN A 41 -10.88 -4.51 -8.95
N ILE A 42 -10.95 -5.09 -7.75
CA ILE A 42 -11.85 -6.21 -7.45
C ILE A 42 -13.30 -5.71 -7.34
N LYS A 43 -14.21 -6.42 -8.02
CA LYS A 43 -15.66 -6.16 -7.98
C LYS A 43 -16.39 -6.97 -6.92
N ALA A 44 -15.85 -8.12 -6.54
CA ALA A 44 -16.34 -8.91 -5.42
C ALA A 44 -16.18 -8.12 -4.11
N PRO A 45 -16.85 -8.52 -3.01
CA PRO A 45 -16.65 -7.87 -1.72
C PRO A 45 -15.16 -7.82 -1.36
N VAL A 46 -14.65 -6.62 -1.11
CA VAL A 46 -13.23 -6.41 -0.83
C VAL A 46 -13.05 -5.38 0.28
N LYS A 47 -12.15 -5.69 1.22
CA LYS A 47 -11.69 -4.78 2.26
C LYS A 47 -10.17 -4.75 2.27
N GLY A 48 -9.60 -3.54 2.29
CA GLY A 48 -8.17 -3.31 2.38
C GLY A 48 -7.79 -2.63 3.69
N VAL A 49 -6.67 -3.06 4.28
CA VAL A 49 -6.09 -2.40 5.45
C VAL A 49 -4.58 -2.27 5.24
N VAL A 50 -4.05 -1.05 5.36
CA VAL A 50 -2.61 -0.79 5.31
C VAL A 50 -2.20 -0.04 6.56
N GLY A 51 -1.37 -0.69 7.38
CA GLY A 51 -0.81 -0.11 8.59
C GLY A 51 0.66 0.30 8.43
N PRO A 52 1.28 0.79 9.50
CA PRO A 52 2.68 1.23 9.46
C PRO A 52 3.69 0.08 9.42
N TRP A 53 3.24 -1.15 9.36
CA TRP A 53 3.99 -2.37 9.62
C TRP A 53 4.98 -2.73 8.52
N VAL A 54 5.99 -3.51 8.93
CA VAL A 54 6.82 -4.33 8.04
C VAL A 54 6.07 -5.62 7.65
N HIS A 55 6.71 -6.53 6.89
CA HIS A 55 6.11 -7.79 6.43
C HIS A 55 5.85 -8.78 7.57
N LYS A 56 4.88 -8.47 8.43
CA LYS A 56 4.44 -9.27 9.58
C LYS A 56 2.94 -9.19 9.76
N TYR A 57 2.36 -10.17 10.45
CA TYR A 57 0.94 -10.11 10.80
C TYR A 57 0.66 -8.97 11.78
N PRO A 58 -0.37 -8.13 11.52
CA PRO A 58 -0.62 -6.88 12.23
C PRO A 58 -0.74 -6.94 13.75
N HIS A 59 -1.10 -8.09 14.32
CA HIS A 59 -1.27 -8.24 15.78
C HIS A 59 0.04 -8.34 16.56
N PHE A 60 1.17 -8.57 15.88
CA PHE A 60 2.51 -8.57 16.48
C PHE A 60 3.55 -7.81 15.65
N ALA A 61 3.13 -7.18 14.56
CA ALA A 61 4.03 -6.41 13.70
C ALA A 61 4.55 -5.14 14.39
N VAL A 62 5.62 -4.62 13.84
CA VAL A 62 6.19 -3.32 14.16
C VAL A 62 6.25 -2.47 12.89
N PRO A 63 6.29 -1.13 13.02
CA PRO A 63 6.04 -0.37 14.25
C PRO A 63 4.56 -0.41 14.68
N GLU A 64 4.29 0.04 15.91
CA GLU A 64 2.92 0.31 16.38
C GLU A 64 2.28 1.46 15.54
N PRO A 65 0.93 1.55 15.48
CA PRO A 65 -0.04 0.76 16.24
C PRO A 65 -0.34 -0.59 15.60
N LYS A 66 -0.52 -1.60 16.42
CA LYS A 66 -1.07 -2.90 16.03
C LYS A 66 -2.59 -2.83 15.91
N ILE A 67 -3.18 -3.87 15.28
CA ILE A 67 -4.64 -4.06 15.25
C ILE A 67 -5.02 -5.47 15.70
N GLY A 68 -6.27 -5.65 16.05
CA GLY A 68 -6.85 -6.98 16.34
C GLY A 68 -7.04 -7.81 15.07
N PHE A 69 -5.94 -8.14 14.37
CA PHE A 69 -5.99 -8.85 13.09
C PHE A 69 -6.80 -10.15 13.14
N LEU A 70 -6.64 -10.94 14.21
CA LEU A 70 -7.36 -12.21 14.33
C LEU A 70 -8.87 -12.00 14.48
N GLN A 71 -9.28 -10.95 15.17
CA GLN A 71 -10.68 -10.56 15.33
C GLN A 71 -11.27 -10.09 14.00
N GLU A 72 -10.53 -9.27 13.24
CA GLU A 72 -10.95 -8.84 11.90
C GLU A 72 -11.08 -10.03 10.94
N ALA A 73 -10.13 -10.95 10.97
CA ALA A 73 -10.17 -12.17 10.16
C ALA A 73 -11.37 -13.06 10.54
N LEU A 74 -11.66 -13.22 11.84
CA LEU A 74 -12.83 -13.98 12.30
C LEU A 74 -14.14 -13.34 11.87
N ARG A 75 -14.28 -12.01 11.95
CA ARG A 75 -15.47 -11.30 11.46
C ARG A 75 -15.65 -11.54 9.97
N TRP A 76 -14.57 -11.38 9.17
CA TRP A 76 -14.57 -11.57 7.72
C TRP A 76 -14.97 -12.97 7.33
N TRP A 77 -14.31 -13.99 7.88
CA TRP A 77 -14.62 -15.38 7.56
C TRP A 77 -15.95 -15.85 8.18
N GLY A 78 -16.35 -15.27 9.30
CA GLY A 78 -17.69 -15.52 9.86
C GLY A 78 -18.79 -15.13 8.87
N ARG A 79 -18.64 -13.98 8.21
CA ARG A 79 -19.59 -13.50 7.19
C ARG A 79 -19.54 -14.34 5.93
N TRP A 80 -18.37 -14.43 5.31
CA TRP A 80 -18.25 -14.95 3.94
C TRP A 80 -18.16 -16.48 3.83
N LEU A 81 -17.85 -17.18 4.91
CA LEU A 81 -17.78 -18.66 4.93
C LEU A 81 -18.89 -19.30 5.77
N LYS A 82 -19.52 -18.57 6.68
CA LYS A 82 -20.52 -19.11 7.60
C LYS A 82 -21.86 -18.36 7.55
N ASP A 83 -21.96 -17.33 6.74
CA ASP A 83 -23.14 -16.47 6.56
C ASP A 83 -23.65 -15.86 7.88
N LEU A 84 -22.71 -15.51 8.78
CA LEU A 84 -23.02 -14.84 10.04
C LEU A 84 -23.16 -13.33 9.82
N GLU A 85 -24.06 -12.71 10.55
CA GLU A 85 -24.17 -11.23 10.60
C GLU A 85 -23.05 -10.67 11.46
N THR A 86 -21.95 -10.26 10.85
CA THR A 86 -20.77 -9.74 11.54
C THR A 86 -20.56 -8.23 11.34
N GLY A 87 -21.37 -7.61 10.47
CA GLY A 87 -21.30 -6.18 10.14
C GLY A 87 -20.12 -5.77 9.28
N VAL A 88 -19.38 -6.71 8.70
CA VAL A 88 -18.19 -6.38 7.87
C VAL A 88 -18.55 -5.68 6.56
N GLU A 89 -19.79 -5.77 6.11
CA GLU A 89 -20.28 -5.09 4.91
C GLU A 89 -20.41 -3.57 5.11
N GLU A 90 -20.53 -3.14 6.36
CA GLU A 90 -20.62 -1.72 6.73
C GLU A 90 -19.24 -1.10 7.00
N ASP A 91 -18.21 -1.93 7.07
CA ASP A 91 -16.84 -1.47 7.28
C ASP A 91 -16.36 -0.63 6.07
N PRO A 92 -15.48 0.36 6.30
CA PRO A 92 -14.86 1.09 5.21
C PRO A 92 -14.15 0.15 4.24
N LYS A 93 -14.33 0.40 2.95
CA LYS A 93 -13.69 -0.40 1.89
C LYS A 93 -12.17 -0.40 1.98
N TYR A 94 -11.59 0.73 2.38
CA TYR A 94 -10.15 0.89 2.52
C TYR A 94 -9.80 1.70 3.76
N THR A 95 -8.98 1.12 4.62
CA THR A 95 -8.48 1.76 5.84
C THR A 95 -6.97 1.83 5.77
N VAL A 96 -6.41 3.02 5.91
CA VAL A 96 -4.98 3.26 5.85
C VAL A 96 -4.48 4.02 7.06
N TYR A 97 -3.30 3.69 7.51
CA TYR A 97 -2.60 4.46 8.52
C TYR A 97 -1.75 5.54 7.84
N LEU A 98 -2.17 6.78 8.00
CA LEU A 98 -1.43 7.93 7.50
C LEU A 98 -0.35 8.32 8.52
N MET A 99 0.90 8.02 8.19
CA MET A 99 2.05 8.27 9.08
C MET A 99 2.47 9.73 9.02
N ASP A 100 2.77 10.30 10.19
CA ASP A 100 3.41 11.61 10.28
C ASP A 100 4.87 11.55 9.83
N GLY A 101 5.39 12.68 9.35
CA GLY A 101 6.80 12.86 9.08
C GLY A 101 7.60 12.87 10.40
N VAL A 102 8.58 11.99 10.50
CA VAL A 102 9.47 11.91 11.66
C VAL A 102 10.94 11.95 11.21
N ARG A 103 11.83 12.29 12.14
CA ARG A 103 13.26 12.23 11.84
C ARG A 103 13.66 10.80 11.48
N PRO A 104 14.41 10.57 10.39
CA PRO A 104 14.88 9.25 10.02
C PRO A 104 15.67 8.56 11.15
N GLN A 105 15.37 7.30 11.39
CA GLN A 105 16.03 6.43 12.36
C GLN A 105 16.13 5.02 11.80
N SER A 106 17.08 4.24 12.29
CA SER A 106 17.25 2.86 11.88
C SER A 106 16.12 1.94 12.36
N TRP A 107 15.33 2.35 13.34
CA TRP A 107 14.24 1.58 13.91
C TRP A 107 13.21 2.46 14.61
N TYR A 108 11.94 2.04 14.53
CA TYR A 108 10.82 2.66 15.22
C TYR A 108 10.00 1.60 15.94
N ALA A 109 9.79 1.77 17.24
CA ALA A 109 8.81 0.97 17.98
C ALA A 109 7.39 1.37 17.59
N GLU A 110 7.19 2.64 17.33
CA GLU A 110 5.92 3.29 17.02
C GLU A 110 6.10 4.34 15.93
N ARG A 111 5.13 4.48 15.05
CA ARG A 111 5.06 5.58 14.10
C ARG A 111 3.85 6.43 14.45
N PRO A 112 4.02 7.73 14.74
CA PRO A 112 2.88 8.63 14.93
C PRO A 112 2.10 8.78 13.64
N GLY A 113 0.79 8.99 13.75
CA GLY A 113 -0.11 9.13 12.62
C GLY A 113 -1.56 8.92 13.00
N VAL A 114 -2.41 8.76 12.00
CA VAL A 114 -3.86 8.58 12.18
C VAL A 114 -4.40 7.52 11.21
N TRP A 115 -5.42 6.79 11.65
CA TRP A 115 -6.20 5.93 10.76
C TRP A 115 -7.18 6.76 9.95
N VAL A 116 -7.18 6.53 8.63
CA VAL A 116 -8.10 7.15 7.67
C VAL A 116 -8.93 6.07 7.01
N ASN A 117 -10.23 6.31 6.94
CA ASN A 117 -11.20 5.39 6.35
C ASN A 117 -11.71 5.97 5.03
N GLU A 118 -11.49 5.25 3.94
CA GLU A 118 -11.92 5.61 2.61
C GLU A 118 -13.05 4.68 2.16
N GLY A 119 -14.29 5.11 2.40
CA GLY A 119 -15.48 4.33 2.02
C GLY A 119 -15.67 4.24 0.51
N ASN A 120 -15.33 5.30 -0.21
CA ASN A 120 -15.53 5.44 -1.66
C ASN A 120 -14.23 5.30 -2.47
N TRP A 121 -13.25 4.56 -1.96
CA TRP A 121 -12.02 4.31 -2.72
C TRP A 121 -12.34 3.63 -4.08
N PRO A 122 -11.82 4.07 -5.23
CA PRO A 122 -10.77 5.10 -5.42
C PRO A 122 -11.33 6.48 -5.84
N ASP A 123 -12.38 7.00 -5.23
CA ASP A 123 -12.94 8.29 -5.59
C ASP A 123 -11.88 9.40 -5.41
N GLY A 124 -11.42 9.77 -6.52
CA GLY A 124 -10.14 10.11 -6.95
C GLY A 124 -9.40 11.30 -6.38
N PRO A 125 -8.11 11.15 -6.17
CA PRO A 125 -7.20 12.29 -6.15
C PRO A 125 -7.25 12.98 -7.53
N THR A 126 -7.27 14.30 -7.52
CA THR A 126 -7.07 15.08 -8.74
C THR A 126 -5.69 14.75 -9.31
N ILE A 127 -5.66 14.15 -10.50
CA ILE A 127 -4.40 13.82 -11.16
C ILE A 127 -3.89 15.09 -11.85
N SER A 128 -2.75 15.59 -11.42
CA SER A 128 -2.02 16.66 -12.11
C SER A 128 -0.86 16.06 -12.89
N THR A 129 -0.80 16.37 -14.17
CA THR A 129 0.26 15.92 -15.06
C THR A 129 1.24 17.07 -15.35
N PHE A 130 2.50 16.81 -15.13
CA PHE A 130 3.57 17.76 -15.40
C PHE A 130 4.54 17.18 -16.42
N SER A 131 5.08 18.04 -17.28
CA SER A 131 6.15 17.70 -18.22
C SER A 131 7.49 18.16 -17.69
N LEU A 132 8.51 17.32 -17.87
CA LEU A 132 9.92 17.72 -17.63
C LEU A 132 10.38 18.64 -18.76
N THR A 133 11.15 19.67 -18.40
CA THR A 133 11.75 20.61 -19.35
C THR A 133 13.27 20.44 -19.43
N GLU A 134 13.87 20.98 -20.49
CA GLU A 134 15.32 21.00 -20.70
C GLU A 134 16.08 21.63 -19.50
N ASN A 135 15.44 22.53 -18.77
CA ASN A 135 16.02 23.21 -17.61
C ASN A 135 15.76 22.48 -16.28
N SER A 136 15.45 21.17 -16.31
CA SER A 136 15.16 20.36 -15.12
C SER A 136 14.02 20.90 -14.26
N LYS A 137 13.05 21.57 -14.87
CA LYS A 137 11.86 22.07 -14.20
C LYS A 137 10.65 21.27 -14.63
N LEU A 138 9.65 21.22 -13.75
CA LEU A 138 8.32 20.76 -14.08
C LEU A 138 7.47 21.93 -14.56
N THR A 139 6.73 21.72 -15.65
CA THR A 139 5.70 22.65 -16.15
C THR A 139 4.39 21.90 -16.26
N GLU A 140 3.27 22.62 -16.27
CA GLU A 140 2.00 22.02 -16.63
C GLU A 140 2.11 21.29 -17.97
N PHE A 141 1.34 20.21 -18.11
CA PHE A 141 1.46 19.30 -19.26
C PHE A 141 1.44 20.08 -20.58
N ASN A 142 2.54 20.00 -21.28
CA ASN A 142 2.68 20.52 -22.64
C ASN A 142 3.34 19.43 -23.50
N LYS A 143 2.90 19.26 -24.76
CA LYS A 143 3.59 18.35 -25.70
C LYS A 143 5.00 18.86 -25.94
N THR A 144 5.94 18.35 -25.18
CA THR A 144 7.37 18.67 -25.35
C THR A 144 8.00 17.71 -26.38
N LYS A 145 9.08 18.17 -27.00
CA LYS A 145 9.95 17.34 -27.81
C LYS A 145 10.58 16.24 -26.94
N ASP A 146 10.98 15.12 -27.54
CA ASP A 146 11.76 14.11 -26.85
C ASP A 146 12.99 14.74 -26.22
N LEU A 147 13.14 14.56 -24.92
CA LEU A 147 14.26 15.08 -24.13
C LEU A 147 15.22 13.94 -23.79
N ASN A 148 16.49 14.14 -24.11
CA ASN A 148 17.58 13.32 -23.59
C ASN A 148 18.25 14.06 -22.45
N HIS A 149 18.09 13.57 -21.24
CA HIS A 149 18.65 14.18 -20.04
C HIS A 149 19.60 13.20 -19.34
N ILE A 150 20.81 13.62 -19.07
CA ILE A 150 21.76 12.84 -18.27
C ILE A 150 21.60 13.30 -16.82
N VAL A 151 21.18 12.39 -15.94
CA VAL A 151 21.11 12.65 -14.49
C VAL A 151 22.40 12.15 -13.85
N CYS A 152 23.16 13.06 -13.30
CA CYS A 152 24.31 12.77 -12.45
C CYS A 152 23.96 13.15 -11.02
N SER A 153 23.62 12.17 -10.19
CA SER A 153 23.35 12.41 -8.77
C SER A 153 24.61 12.24 -7.94
N PRO A 154 24.79 13.02 -6.86
CA PRO A 154 25.80 12.72 -5.86
C PRO A 154 25.61 11.31 -5.32
N GLN A 155 26.69 10.61 -4.96
CA GLN A 155 26.61 9.25 -4.43
C GLN A 155 26.02 9.18 -3.01
N ASP A 156 25.83 10.31 -2.40
CA ASP A 156 25.17 10.49 -1.10
C ASP A 156 23.65 10.72 -1.20
N CYS A 157 23.10 10.74 -2.40
CA CYS A 157 21.67 10.88 -2.62
C CYS A 157 20.94 9.63 -2.08
N GLY A 158 20.06 9.84 -1.10
CA GLY A 158 19.27 8.77 -0.50
C GLY A 158 19.90 8.13 0.75
N LEU A 159 21.07 8.57 1.22
CA LEU A 159 21.67 8.03 2.46
C LEU A 159 20.74 8.15 3.68
N ASP A 160 19.94 9.20 3.74
CA ASP A 160 18.95 9.42 4.80
C ASP A 160 17.57 8.81 4.48
N GLY A 161 17.46 8.12 3.36
CA GLY A 161 16.18 7.51 2.90
C GLY A 161 15.81 6.22 3.62
N GLY A 162 16.69 5.71 4.47
CA GLY A 162 16.52 4.40 5.11
C GLY A 162 16.84 3.23 4.17
N GLU A 163 16.68 2.04 4.68
CA GLU A 163 16.90 0.82 3.90
C GLU A 163 15.61 0.41 3.16
N TYR A 164 15.79 -0.20 1.99
CA TYR A 164 14.70 -0.86 1.31
C TYR A 164 14.14 -2.00 2.17
N CYS A 165 12.83 -2.17 2.16
CA CYS A 165 12.10 -3.15 2.96
C CYS A 165 12.84 -4.47 3.16
N ALA A 166 13.29 -4.71 4.38
CA ALA A 166 14.04 -5.88 4.77
C ALA A 166 13.09 -7.01 5.19
N ILE A 167 12.38 -7.62 4.26
CA ILE A 167 11.38 -8.68 4.51
C ILE A 167 11.95 -9.81 5.38
N TRP A 168 13.25 -10.08 5.24
CA TRP A 168 13.94 -11.19 5.88
C TRP A 168 14.59 -10.84 7.22
N LEU A 169 14.63 -9.57 7.55
CA LEU A 169 15.20 -9.12 8.82
C LEU A 169 14.11 -9.15 9.89
N GLY A 170 14.52 -9.44 11.11
CA GLY A 170 13.60 -9.58 12.23
C GLY A 170 12.77 -8.31 12.51
N PRO A 171 11.93 -8.32 13.55
CA PRO A 171 11.04 -7.19 13.87
C PRO A 171 11.79 -5.91 14.26
N GLU A 172 13.09 -5.97 14.37
CA GLU A 172 13.97 -4.88 14.79
C GLU A 172 14.43 -3.98 13.63
N MET A 173 14.22 -4.42 12.38
CA MET A 173 14.66 -3.64 11.22
C MET A 173 13.45 -2.93 10.59
N PRO A 174 13.46 -1.61 10.53
CA PRO A 174 12.47 -0.85 9.78
C PRO A 174 12.71 -1.03 8.28
N GLY A 175 11.65 -1.07 7.53
CA GLY A 175 11.70 -0.86 6.10
C GLY A 175 11.81 0.63 5.78
#